data_2c08533d57dcfcbca586628d24a19fe2
#
_entry.id   2c08533d57dcfcbca586628d24a19fe2
#
_cell.length_a   1.000
_cell.length_b   1.000
_cell.length_c   1.000
_cell.angle_alpha   90.00
_cell.angle_beta   90.00
_cell.angle_gamma   90.00
#
_symmetry.space_group_name_H-M   'P 1'
#
loop_
_entity.id
_entity.type
_entity.pdbx_description
1 polymer ?
#
loop_
_entity_poly.entity_id
_entity_poly.type
_entity_poly.pdbx_seq_one_letter_code
_entity_poly.pdbx_strand_id
1 'polypeptide(L)'
;MVKSLETPEPELLKPGVKAPVQETLLTPRFYTTDFEAAAQLDISSQEAELLAIVEELRTDYNRHHFVRDEEFEQCWDHIDGETRVAFIDFLERSCTSEFSGFLLFKELSRRLKNRNTILADAFNFMARDEARHAGFLNKSMADFNLCLDLSYLTKNRTYTFFPPEWIIYAVYLSEKIGYWRYILVYRHMEKHPEHQIYPLFRKFESWCQDENRHGDFFKALLRSQPQLWNNWRARLWVRFFLLTVFATHTLTVFERATFYQSIGIDPREYNTRVIQETNNTAARAFPLILNTNHPEFFRRLEKCSDLNLKLAEINNSDAYGGKLRSLVVKLCQKLPLIASIVGHLLQTYLIKPVDAESLRGTVH
;
A
#
# COMPACT_ATOMS: atom_id res chain seq x y z
N MET A 1 -13.15 20.39 -11.55
CA MET A 1 -14.50 19.98 -11.10
C MET A 1 -14.35 18.59 -10.49
N VAL A 2 -14.31 18.52 -9.16
CA VAL A 2 -14.28 17.24 -8.43
C VAL A 2 -15.72 16.74 -8.43
N LYS A 3 -16.01 15.68 -9.20
CA LYS A 3 -17.26 14.94 -9.03
C LYS A 3 -17.21 14.31 -7.64
N SER A 4 -18.05 14.77 -6.73
CA SER A 4 -18.33 14.05 -5.49
C SER A 4 -18.81 12.65 -5.90
N LEU A 5 -18.10 11.62 -5.45
CA LEU A 5 -18.59 10.25 -5.50
C LEU A 5 -19.81 10.19 -4.57
N GLU A 6 -20.99 10.29 -5.15
CA GLU A 6 -22.20 9.90 -4.44
C GLU A 6 -22.06 8.41 -4.12
N THR A 7 -22.03 8.06 -2.85
CA THR A 7 -22.19 6.67 -2.44
C THR A 7 -23.50 6.18 -3.02
N PRO A 8 -23.53 5.02 -3.71
CA PRO A 8 -24.79 4.51 -4.24
C PRO A 8 -25.78 4.38 -3.09
N GLU A 9 -27.02 4.79 -3.34
CA GLU A 9 -28.07 4.60 -2.36
C GLU A 9 -28.16 3.13 -1.97
N PRO A 10 -28.35 2.81 -0.68
CA PRO A 10 -28.35 1.43 -0.18
C PRO A 10 -29.29 0.47 -0.93
N GLU A 11 -30.34 0.98 -1.55
CA GLU A 11 -31.33 0.23 -2.35
C GLU A 11 -30.79 -0.31 -3.67
N LEU A 12 -29.65 0.17 -4.18
CA LEU A 12 -29.06 -0.26 -5.45
C LEU A 12 -28.01 -1.37 -5.30
N LEU A 13 -27.65 -1.74 -4.08
CA LEU A 13 -26.66 -2.78 -3.83
C LEU A 13 -27.35 -4.15 -3.79
N LYS A 14 -26.74 -5.13 -4.50
CA LYS A 14 -27.17 -6.53 -4.39
C LYS A 14 -26.95 -7.02 -2.96
N PRO A 15 -27.79 -7.93 -2.43
CA PRO A 15 -27.54 -8.52 -1.12
C PRO A 15 -26.12 -9.10 -1.02
N GLY A 16 -25.43 -8.83 0.07
CA GLY A 16 -24.05 -9.26 0.31
C GLY A 16 -22.97 -8.40 -0.34
N VAL A 17 -23.32 -7.39 -1.14
CA VAL A 17 -22.34 -6.43 -1.66
C VAL A 17 -22.11 -5.33 -0.63
N LYS A 18 -20.86 -5.15 -0.23
CA LYS A 18 -20.46 -4.07 0.68
C LYS A 18 -20.41 -2.73 -0.06
N ALA A 19 -21.09 -1.73 0.47
CA ALA A 19 -20.92 -0.37 -0.02
C ALA A 19 -19.46 0.07 0.10
N PRO A 20 -18.90 0.78 -0.90
CA PRO A 20 -17.55 1.34 -0.77
C PRO A 20 -17.48 2.23 0.47
N VAL A 21 -16.41 2.08 1.25
CA VAL A 21 -16.17 3.00 2.38
C VAL A 21 -15.97 4.43 1.87
N GLN A 22 -16.38 5.40 2.68
CA GLN A 22 -16.11 6.80 2.39
C GLN A 22 -14.61 7.01 2.18
N GLU A 23 -14.23 7.71 1.12
CA GLU A 23 -12.83 7.99 0.84
C GLU A 23 -12.20 8.83 1.94
N THR A 24 -11.08 8.34 2.45
CA THR A 24 -10.23 9.03 3.43
C THR A 24 -8.83 9.23 2.86
N LEU A 25 -7.96 9.91 3.61
CA LEU A 25 -6.54 10.02 3.26
C LEU A 25 -5.86 8.64 3.09
N LEU A 26 -6.34 7.62 3.80
CA LEU A 26 -5.78 6.27 3.84
C LEU A 26 -6.47 5.28 2.90
N THR A 27 -7.49 5.70 2.16
CA THR A 27 -8.10 4.86 1.12
C THR A 27 -7.09 4.60 0.01
N PRO A 28 -6.88 3.34 -0.42
CA PRO A 28 -5.97 3.03 -1.51
C PRO A 28 -6.31 3.81 -2.78
N ARG A 29 -5.30 4.42 -3.39
CA ARG A 29 -5.46 5.28 -4.55
C ARG A 29 -5.39 4.49 -5.84
N PHE A 30 -6.13 4.94 -6.84
CA PHE A 30 -6.04 4.45 -8.21
C PHE A 30 -5.16 5.40 -9.01
N TYR A 31 -4.18 4.87 -9.69
CA TYR A 31 -3.19 5.68 -10.39
C TYR A 31 -3.37 5.61 -11.89
N THR A 32 -3.02 6.70 -12.55
CA THR A 32 -2.78 6.79 -13.99
C THR A 32 -1.49 7.56 -14.24
N THR A 33 -0.91 7.39 -15.43
CA THR A 33 0.37 7.99 -15.78
C THR A 33 0.38 8.47 -17.24
N ASP A 34 1.47 9.12 -17.63
CA ASP A 34 1.78 9.36 -19.02
C ASP A 34 2.35 8.08 -19.65
N PHE A 35 1.47 7.33 -20.33
CA PHE A 35 1.84 6.06 -20.95
C PHE A 35 2.78 6.24 -22.14
N GLU A 36 2.75 7.39 -22.81
CA GLU A 36 3.66 7.69 -23.90
C GLU A 36 5.09 7.89 -23.38
N ALA A 37 5.23 8.67 -22.31
CA ALA A 37 6.52 8.85 -21.63
C ALA A 37 7.00 7.52 -21.00
N ALA A 38 6.11 6.71 -20.41
CA ALA A 38 6.47 5.41 -19.87
C ALA A 38 7.00 4.45 -20.94
N ALA A 39 6.46 4.50 -22.16
CA ALA A 39 6.94 3.67 -23.28
C ALA A 39 8.31 4.08 -23.81
N GLN A 40 8.78 5.31 -23.50
CA GLN A 40 10.07 5.85 -23.94
C GLN A 40 11.18 5.67 -22.87
N LEU A 41 10.89 5.02 -21.74
CA LEU A 41 11.91 4.76 -20.72
C LEU A 41 13.04 3.91 -21.34
N ASP A 42 14.27 4.42 -21.24
CA ASP A 42 15.46 3.68 -21.67
C ASP A 42 15.83 2.66 -20.58
N ILE A 43 15.70 1.38 -20.93
CA ILE A 43 16.01 0.28 -20.04
C ILE A 43 17.31 -0.46 -20.40
N SER A 44 18.03 0.00 -21.42
CA SER A 44 19.19 -0.69 -21.99
C SER A 44 20.27 -1.02 -20.97
N SER A 45 20.50 -0.15 -19.98
CA SER A 45 21.51 -0.35 -18.94
C SER A 45 21.17 -1.46 -17.93
N GLN A 46 19.92 -1.90 -17.88
CA GLN A 46 19.43 -2.97 -16.96
C GLN A 46 18.62 -4.04 -17.72
N GLU A 47 18.71 -4.09 -19.04
CA GLU A 47 17.90 -4.97 -19.87
C GLU A 47 18.04 -6.45 -19.48
N ALA A 48 19.27 -6.90 -19.24
CA ALA A 48 19.53 -8.29 -18.85
C ALA A 48 18.89 -8.64 -17.48
N GLU A 49 18.97 -7.74 -16.48
CA GLU A 49 18.34 -7.94 -15.18
C GLU A 49 16.82 -7.95 -15.31
N LEU A 50 16.26 -7.02 -16.10
CA LEU A 50 14.82 -6.94 -16.34
C LEU A 50 14.30 -8.19 -17.07
N LEU A 51 15.00 -8.68 -18.09
CA LEU A 51 14.64 -9.92 -18.78
C LEU A 51 14.66 -11.12 -17.83
N ALA A 52 15.67 -11.25 -16.98
CA ALA A 52 15.73 -12.34 -16.00
C ALA A 52 14.53 -12.32 -15.05
N ILE A 53 14.14 -11.14 -14.55
CA ILE A 53 12.97 -10.98 -13.68
C ILE A 53 11.67 -11.30 -14.46
N VAL A 54 11.56 -10.90 -15.72
CA VAL A 54 10.41 -11.24 -16.57
C VAL A 54 10.26 -12.75 -16.72
N GLU A 55 11.36 -13.51 -16.87
CA GLU A 55 11.29 -14.96 -16.95
C GLU A 55 10.89 -15.60 -15.61
N GLU A 56 11.32 -15.05 -14.47
CA GLU A 56 10.84 -15.47 -13.16
C GLU A 56 9.33 -15.22 -13.00
N LEU A 57 8.84 -14.03 -13.38
CA LEU A 57 7.41 -13.70 -13.38
C LEU A 57 6.61 -14.61 -14.32
N ARG A 58 7.17 -14.96 -15.50
CA ARG A 58 6.56 -15.87 -16.46
C ARG A 58 6.36 -17.28 -15.90
N THR A 59 7.31 -17.76 -15.09
CA THR A 59 7.29 -19.11 -14.50
C THR A 59 6.11 -19.32 -13.56
N ASP A 60 5.59 -18.23 -12.96
CA ASP A 60 4.37 -18.24 -12.11
C ASP A 60 4.46 -19.27 -10.96
N TYR A 61 5.51 -19.17 -10.16
CA TYR A 61 5.77 -20.11 -9.03
C TYR A 61 4.58 -20.24 -8.06
N ASN A 62 3.78 -19.17 -7.92
CA ASN A 62 2.65 -19.11 -7.00
C ASN A 62 1.30 -19.48 -7.65
N ARG A 63 1.30 -20.05 -8.87
CA ARG A 63 0.09 -20.42 -9.60
C ARG A 63 -0.91 -21.25 -8.80
N HIS A 64 -0.43 -22.12 -7.93
CA HIS A 64 -1.24 -23.05 -7.14
C HIS A 64 -1.32 -22.71 -5.65
N HIS A 65 -0.68 -21.61 -5.19
CA HIS A 65 -0.62 -21.28 -3.77
C HIS A 65 -1.87 -20.54 -3.27
N PHE A 66 -2.53 -19.79 -4.14
CA PHE A 66 -3.74 -19.04 -3.80
C PHE A 66 -5.02 -19.85 -4.06
N VAL A 67 -5.00 -21.12 -3.69
CA VAL A 67 -6.16 -22.01 -3.73
C VAL A 67 -6.76 -22.06 -2.32
N ARG A 68 -8.08 -21.97 -2.25
CA ARG A 68 -8.83 -22.18 -1.01
C ARG A 68 -8.94 -23.68 -0.79
N ASP A 69 -8.48 -24.13 0.36
CA ASP A 69 -8.56 -25.51 0.83
C ASP A 69 -9.67 -25.72 1.84
N GLU A 70 -9.79 -26.92 2.38
CA GLU A 70 -10.81 -27.32 3.35
C GLU A 70 -10.82 -26.43 4.61
N GLU A 71 -9.71 -25.79 4.96
CA GLU A 71 -9.64 -24.89 6.11
C GLU A 71 -10.49 -23.62 5.93
N PHE A 72 -10.77 -23.21 4.69
CA PHE A 72 -11.67 -22.10 4.41
C PHE A 72 -13.15 -22.49 4.44
N GLU A 73 -13.49 -23.79 4.50
CA GLU A 73 -14.87 -24.29 4.48
C GLU A 73 -15.53 -24.32 5.86
N GLN A 74 -14.93 -23.67 6.86
CA GLN A 74 -15.45 -23.57 8.22
C GLN A 74 -16.50 -22.46 8.34
N CYS A 75 -17.26 -22.52 9.45
CA CYS A 75 -18.07 -21.39 9.89
C CYS A 75 -17.18 -20.33 10.58
N TRP A 76 -17.26 -19.10 10.13
CA TRP A 76 -16.45 -17.98 10.64
C TRP A 76 -17.23 -17.06 11.59
N ASP A 77 -18.38 -17.51 12.11
CA ASP A 77 -19.22 -16.72 13.01
C ASP A 77 -18.55 -16.46 14.38
N HIS A 78 -17.54 -17.25 14.73
CA HIS A 78 -16.74 -17.03 15.94
C HIS A 78 -15.82 -15.79 15.84
N ILE A 79 -15.55 -15.29 14.63
CA ILE A 79 -14.93 -13.99 14.43
C ILE A 79 -16.07 -12.96 14.47
N ASP A 80 -16.31 -12.38 15.62
CA ASP A 80 -17.43 -11.47 15.88
C ASP A 80 -16.97 -10.10 16.42
N GLY A 81 -17.93 -9.25 16.78
CA GLY A 81 -17.70 -7.96 17.41
C GLY A 81 -16.73 -7.06 16.68
N GLU A 82 -15.86 -6.41 17.44
CA GLU A 82 -14.84 -5.47 16.91
C GLU A 82 -13.79 -6.16 16.06
N THR A 83 -13.42 -7.40 16.39
CA THR A 83 -12.47 -8.20 15.62
C THR A 83 -12.97 -8.44 14.19
N ARG A 84 -14.26 -8.81 14.04
CA ARG A 84 -14.90 -9.01 12.74
C ARG A 84 -14.88 -7.73 11.91
N VAL A 85 -15.26 -6.60 12.50
CA VAL A 85 -15.27 -5.29 11.83
C VAL A 85 -13.87 -4.90 11.35
N ALA A 86 -12.88 -5.02 12.23
CA ALA A 86 -11.50 -4.69 11.94
C ALA A 86 -10.88 -5.61 10.87
N PHE A 87 -11.22 -6.92 10.91
CA PHE A 87 -10.75 -7.88 9.91
C PHE A 87 -11.38 -7.65 8.53
N ILE A 88 -12.68 -7.37 8.47
CA ILE A 88 -13.36 -7.01 7.21
C ILE A 88 -12.77 -5.73 6.62
N ASP A 89 -12.49 -4.69 7.43
CA ASP A 89 -11.80 -3.48 6.97
C ASP A 89 -10.41 -3.78 6.40
N PHE A 90 -9.66 -4.67 7.07
CA PHE A 90 -8.37 -5.13 6.57
C PHE A 90 -8.51 -5.81 5.20
N LEU A 91 -9.45 -6.74 5.03
CA LEU A 91 -9.69 -7.45 3.76
C LEU A 91 -10.09 -6.48 2.65
N GLU A 92 -11.02 -5.56 2.93
CA GLU A 92 -11.52 -4.59 1.96
C GLU A 92 -10.42 -3.67 1.44
N ARG A 93 -9.66 -3.06 2.35
CA ARG A 93 -8.61 -2.11 1.96
C ARG A 93 -7.45 -2.80 1.27
N SER A 94 -7.09 -4.01 1.70
CA SER A 94 -6.09 -4.82 1.02
C SER A 94 -6.56 -5.21 -0.37
N CYS A 95 -7.79 -5.73 -0.52
CA CYS A 95 -8.38 -6.04 -1.82
C CYS A 95 -8.41 -4.81 -2.76
N THR A 96 -8.76 -3.64 -2.25
CA THR A 96 -8.79 -2.41 -3.03
C THR A 96 -7.39 -1.98 -3.47
N SER A 97 -6.36 -2.19 -2.63
CA SER A 97 -4.97 -1.89 -2.95
C SER A 97 -4.46 -2.76 -4.09
N GLU A 98 -4.57 -4.08 -3.95
CA GLU A 98 -4.19 -5.06 -4.97
C GLU A 98 -4.94 -4.83 -6.30
N PHE A 99 -6.24 -4.54 -6.21
CA PHE A 99 -7.04 -4.23 -7.40
C PHE A 99 -6.62 -2.93 -8.09
N SER A 100 -6.14 -1.95 -7.33
CA SER A 100 -5.53 -0.73 -7.89
C SER A 100 -4.25 -1.03 -8.66
N GLY A 101 -3.37 -1.87 -8.10
CA GLY A 101 -2.16 -2.39 -8.74
C GLY A 101 -2.49 -3.11 -10.04
N PHE A 102 -3.45 -4.06 -9.98
CA PHE A 102 -3.94 -4.77 -11.16
C PHE A 102 -4.34 -3.82 -12.30
N LEU A 103 -5.15 -2.81 -12.02
CA LEU A 103 -5.64 -1.89 -13.06
C LEU A 103 -4.49 -1.06 -13.67
N LEU A 104 -3.57 -0.58 -12.84
CA LEU A 104 -2.39 0.17 -13.32
C LEU A 104 -1.51 -0.70 -14.20
N PHE A 105 -1.12 -1.88 -13.75
CA PHE A 105 -0.24 -2.77 -14.49
C PHE A 105 -0.88 -3.28 -15.78
N LYS A 106 -2.17 -3.64 -15.73
CA LYS A 106 -2.93 -4.02 -16.93
C LYS A 106 -2.93 -2.92 -17.99
N GLU A 107 -3.15 -1.67 -17.61
CA GLU A 107 -3.16 -0.56 -18.56
C GLU A 107 -1.76 -0.24 -19.08
N LEU A 108 -0.72 -0.28 -18.23
CA LEU A 108 0.68 -0.17 -18.64
C LEU A 108 1.03 -1.26 -19.67
N SER A 109 0.75 -2.53 -19.36
CA SER A 109 1.00 -3.64 -20.30
C SER A 109 0.34 -3.38 -21.65
N ARG A 110 -0.94 -3.03 -21.65
CA ARG A 110 -1.72 -2.78 -22.87
C ARG A 110 -1.14 -1.64 -23.71
N ARG A 111 -0.68 -0.56 -23.09
CA ARG A 111 -0.15 0.63 -23.78
C ARG A 111 1.27 0.43 -24.29
N LEU A 112 2.07 -0.37 -23.60
CA LEU A 112 3.47 -0.58 -23.93
C LEU A 112 3.71 -1.73 -24.91
N LYS A 113 2.72 -2.59 -25.17
CA LYS A 113 2.84 -3.86 -25.90
C LYS A 113 3.61 -3.78 -27.24
N ASN A 114 3.44 -2.69 -27.99
CA ASN A 114 4.06 -2.52 -29.32
C ASN A 114 5.28 -1.57 -29.29
N ARG A 115 5.74 -1.16 -28.11
CA ARG A 115 6.81 -0.15 -27.95
C ARG A 115 7.95 -0.64 -27.08
N ASN A 116 7.63 -1.25 -25.95
CA ASN A 116 8.60 -1.82 -25.02
C ASN A 116 8.02 -3.15 -24.51
N THR A 117 8.38 -4.23 -25.20
CA THR A 117 7.84 -5.57 -24.95
C THR A 117 8.27 -6.12 -23.59
N ILE A 118 9.48 -5.80 -23.13
CA ILE A 118 9.99 -6.26 -21.82
C ILE A 118 9.13 -5.68 -20.70
N LEU A 119 8.91 -4.36 -20.72
CA LEU A 119 8.06 -3.71 -19.73
C LEU A 119 6.60 -4.18 -19.85
N ALA A 120 6.10 -4.34 -21.08
CA ALA A 120 4.73 -4.80 -21.30
C ALA A 120 4.50 -6.22 -20.75
N ASP A 121 5.44 -7.14 -20.96
CA ASP A 121 5.36 -8.50 -20.42
C ASP A 121 5.46 -8.52 -18.89
N ALA A 122 6.40 -7.78 -18.31
CA ALA A 122 6.50 -7.63 -16.86
C ALA A 122 5.19 -7.15 -16.25
N PHE A 123 4.63 -6.06 -16.75
CA PHE A 123 3.37 -5.51 -16.25
C PHE A 123 2.18 -6.45 -16.47
N ASN A 124 2.20 -7.26 -17.54
CA ASN A 124 1.17 -8.28 -17.75
C ASN A 124 1.21 -9.37 -16.67
N PHE A 125 2.40 -9.85 -16.32
CA PHE A 125 2.55 -10.86 -15.29
C PHE A 125 2.26 -10.31 -13.90
N MET A 126 2.74 -9.12 -13.56
CA MET A 126 2.40 -8.45 -12.31
C MET A 126 0.89 -8.20 -12.21
N ALA A 127 0.22 -7.76 -13.28
CA ALA A 127 -1.24 -7.62 -13.28
C ALA A 127 -1.96 -8.94 -13.01
N ARG A 128 -1.45 -10.08 -13.49
CA ARG A 128 -1.98 -11.41 -13.18
C ARG A 128 -1.89 -11.70 -11.68
N ASP A 129 -0.75 -11.41 -11.07
CA ASP A 129 -0.50 -11.68 -9.66
C ASP A 129 -1.39 -10.79 -8.78
N GLU A 130 -1.47 -9.49 -9.06
CA GLU A 130 -2.37 -8.54 -8.39
C GLU A 130 -3.85 -8.91 -8.50
N ALA A 131 -4.29 -9.40 -9.69
CA ALA A 131 -5.65 -9.89 -9.87
C ALA A 131 -5.95 -11.13 -9.01
N ARG A 132 -4.95 -11.99 -8.83
CA ARG A 132 -5.02 -13.18 -7.98
C ARG A 132 -5.15 -12.80 -6.52
N HIS A 133 -4.31 -11.87 -6.06
CA HIS A 133 -4.33 -11.32 -4.72
C HIS A 133 -5.67 -10.66 -4.40
N ALA A 134 -6.12 -9.72 -5.21
CA ALA A 134 -7.41 -9.05 -5.05
C ALA A 134 -8.58 -10.03 -5.07
N GLY A 135 -8.56 -11.00 -6.00
CA GLY A 135 -9.60 -12.03 -6.10
C GLY A 135 -9.66 -12.94 -4.88
N PHE A 136 -8.49 -13.31 -4.31
CA PHE A 136 -8.42 -14.13 -3.10
C PHE A 136 -8.98 -13.38 -1.88
N LEU A 137 -8.63 -12.10 -1.70
CA LEU A 137 -9.15 -11.26 -0.63
C LEU A 137 -10.66 -11.04 -0.75
N ASN A 138 -11.16 -10.79 -1.96
CA ASN A 138 -12.60 -10.60 -2.18
C ASN A 138 -13.39 -11.89 -1.91
N LYS A 139 -12.83 -13.06 -2.25
CA LYS A 139 -13.41 -14.36 -1.87
C LYS A 139 -13.38 -14.59 -0.36
N SER A 140 -12.32 -14.13 0.32
CA SER A 140 -12.26 -14.20 1.79
C SER A 140 -13.33 -13.34 2.46
N MET A 141 -13.71 -12.21 1.86
CA MET A 141 -14.86 -11.42 2.34
C MET A 141 -16.19 -12.16 2.19
N ALA A 142 -16.32 -13.07 1.20
CA ALA A 142 -17.53 -13.85 1.02
C ALA A 142 -17.82 -14.81 2.20
N ASP A 143 -16.81 -15.22 2.94
CA ASP A 143 -16.97 -16.02 4.18
C ASP A 143 -17.68 -15.24 5.29
N PHE A 144 -17.72 -13.92 5.17
CA PHE A 144 -18.45 -13.01 6.04
C PHE A 144 -19.75 -12.48 5.40
N ASN A 145 -20.23 -13.13 4.33
CA ASN A 145 -21.40 -12.74 3.53
C ASN A 145 -21.26 -11.35 2.90
N LEU A 146 -20.04 -10.95 2.52
CA LEU A 146 -19.72 -9.66 1.93
C LEU A 146 -18.85 -9.86 0.68
N CYS A 147 -18.91 -8.91 -0.26
CA CYS A 147 -17.94 -8.80 -1.34
C CYS A 147 -17.85 -7.35 -1.83
N LEU A 148 -16.77 -6.99 -2.49
CA LEU A 148 -16.65 -5.73 -3.20
C LEU A 148 -17.14 -5.89 -4.65
N ASP A 149 -17.87 -4.92 -5.15
CA ASP A 149 -18.15 -4.80 -6.57
C ASP A 149 -16.96 -4.12 -7.27
N LEU A 150 -16.02 -4.94 -7.75
CA LEU A 150 -14.83 -4.47 -8.44
C LEU A 150 -15.15 -3.73 -9.75
N SER A 151 -16.28 -4.08 -10.41
CA SER A 151 -16.74 -3.38 -11.61
C SER A 151 -17.21 -1.96 -11.27
N TYR A 152 -17.92 -1.81 -10.16
CA TYR A 152 -18.33 -0.50 -9.66
C TYR A 152 -17.08 0.34 -9.30
N LEU A 153 -16.12 -0.24 -8.59
CA LEU A 153 -14.86 0.43 -8.26
C LEU A 153 -14.13 0.93 -9.52
N THR A 154 -14.03 0.11 -10.56
CA THR A 154 -13.40 0.50 -11.83
C THR A 154 -14.06 1.72 -12.47
N LYS A 155 -15.39 1.80 -12.45
CA LYS A 155 -16.14 2.86 -13.13
C LYS A 155 -16.21 4.18 -12.34
N ASN A 156 -16.20 4.09 -11.00
CA ASN A 156 -16.53 5.23 -10.13
C ASN A 156 -15.32 5.79 -9.36
N ARG A 157 -14.11 5.23 -9.55
CA ARG A 157 -12.90 5.72 -8.90
C ARG A 157 -12.33 6.96 -9.59
N THR A 158 -11.81 7.87 -8.76
CA THR A 158 -10.99 8.98 -9.22
C THR A 158 -9.55 8.52 -9.35
N TYR A 159 -8.98 8.70 -10.55
CA TYR A 159 -7.58 8.37 -10.79
C TYR A 159 -6.67 9.54 -10.43
N THR A 160 -5.62 9.25 -9.68
CA THR A 160 -4.55 10.19 -9.37
C THR A 160 -3.47 10.08 -10.44
N PHE A 161 -3.15 11.18 -11.11
CA PHE A 161 -2.07 11.21 -12.09
C PHE A 161 -0.71 11.30 -11.38
N PHE A 162 0.18 10.38 -11.73
CA PHE A 162 1.60 10.44 -11.40
C PHE A 162 2.42 10.33 -12.68
N PRO A 163 3.46 11.17 -12.89
CA PRO A 163 4.41 10.95 -13.99
C PRO A 163 5.15 9.62 -13.80
N PRO A 164 5.70 9.00 -14.86
CA PRO A 164 6.32 7.68 -14.79
C PRO A 164 7.38 7.55 -13.69
N GLU A 165 8.17 8.60 -13.47
CA GLU A 165 9.19 8.65 -12.42
C GLU A 165 8.60 8.49 -11.02
N TRP A 166 7.44 9.08 -10.77
CA TRP A 166 6.75 8.98 -9.49
C TRP A 166 6.09 7.62 -9.31
N ILE A 167 5.60 7.02 -10.41
CA ILE A 167 5.12 5.63 -10.40
C ILE A 167 6.25 4.69 -9.97
N ILE A 168 7.45 4.86 -10.55
CA ILE A 168 8.60 4.01 -10.20
C ILE A 168 8.95 4.11 -8.70
N TYR A 169 9.01 5.32 -8.14
CA TYR A 169 9.27 5.48 -6.70
C TYR A 169 8.16 4.90 -5.83
N ALA A 170 6.91 5.26 -6.15
CA ALA A 170 5.75 4.87 -5.33
C ALA A 170 5.55 3.36 -5.32
N VAL A 171 5.60 2.73 -6.51
CA VAL A 171 5.37 1.29 -6.61
C VAL A 171 6.54 0.51 -6.03
N TYR A 172 7.80 0.86 -6.32
CA TYR A 172 8.95 0.23 -5.67
C TYR A 172 8.79 0.17 -4.14
N LEU A 173 8.40 1.30 -3.55
CA LEU A 173 8.24 1.38 -2.10
C LEU A 173 6.99 0.65 -1.60
N SER A 174 5.87 0.66 -2.36
CA SER A 174 4.67 -0.07 -1.96
C SER A 174 4.88 -1.58 -1.97
N GLU A 175 5.57 -2.13 -2.98
CA GLU A 175 5.93 -3.55 -3.04
C GLU A 175 6.85 -3.94 -1.88
N LYS A 176 7.90 -3.15 -1.63
CA LYS A 176 8.86 -3.47 -0.56
C LYS A 176 8.26 -3.31 0.86
N ILE A 177 7.38 -2.33 1.09
CA ILE A 177 6.68 -2.25 2.38
C ILE A 177 5.57 -3.30 2.49
N GLY A 178 4.90 -3.67 1.39
CA GLY A 178 3.96 -4.77 1.30
C GLY A 178 4.61 -6.08 1.74
N TYR A 179 5.76 -6.41 1.15
CA TYR A 179 6.58 -7.55 1.58
C TYR A 179 6.81 -7.58 3.10
N TRP A 180 7.30 -6.48 3.70
CA TRP A 180 7.59 -6.45 5.14
C TRP A 180 6.34 -6.50 6.01
N ARG A 181 5.23 -5.93 5.55
CA ARG A 181 3.94 -6.04 6.24
C ARG A 181 3.49 -7.50 6.36
N TYR A 182 3.47 -8.22 5.25
CA TYR A 182 2.94 -9.56 5.20
C TYR A 182 3.90 -10.59 5.82
N ILE A 183 5.20 -10.51 5.55
CA ILE A 183 6.17 -11.48 6.09
C ILE A 183 6.30 -11.40 7.61
N LEU A 184 6.15 -10.21 8.21
CA LEU A 184 6.21 -10.08 9.67
C LEU A 184 4.95 -10.64 10.34
N VAL A 185 3.77 -10.49 9.72
CA VAL A 185 2.55 -11.15 10.19
C VAL A 185 2.68 -12.66 10.05
N TYR A 186 3.14 -13.17 8.90
CA TYR A 186 3.38 -14.60 8.68
C TYR A 186 4.31 -15.18 9.75
N ARG A 187 5.48 -14.56 9.97
CA ARG A 187 6.46 -14.99 10.97
C ARG A 187 5.94 -14.93 12.42
N HIS A 188 5.00 -14.02 12.68
CA HIS A 188 4.31 -13.97 13.97
C HIS A 188 3.38 -15.17 14.12
N MET A 189 2.58 -15.51 13.11
CA MET A 189 1.69 -16.68 13.11
C MET A 189 2.43 -18.00 13.22
N GLU A 190 3.61 -18.12 12.58
CA GLU A 190 4.48 -19.29 12.72
C GLU A 190 4.95 -19.53 14.16
N LYS A 191 5.20 -18.46 14.91
CA LYS A 191 5.62 -18.52 16.31
C LYS A 191 4.46 -18.67 17.29
N HIS A 192 3.28 -18.15 16.91
CA HIS A 192 2.08 -18.04 17.72
C HIS A 192 0.86 -18.54 16.92
N PRO A 193 0.76 -19.86 16.63
CA PRO A 193 -0.33 -20.41 15.85
C PRO A 193 -1.71 -20.13 16.47
N GLU A 194 -1.76 -19.94 17.79
CA GLU A 194 -2.98 -19.58 18.55
C GLU A 194 -3.56 -18.22 18.16
N HIS A 195 -2.77 -17.34 17.55
CA HIS A 195 -3.21 -16.03 17.07
C HIS A 195 -3.77 -16.06 15.64
N GLN A 196 -3.70 -17.21 14.96
CA GLN A 196 -4.21 -17.34 13.61
C GLN A 196 -5.71 -17.45 13.57
N ILE A 197 -6.40 -16.31 13.47
CA ILE A 197 -7.85 -16.24 13.45
C ILE A 197 -8.46 -16.68 12.11
N TYR A 198 -7.69 -16.72 11.02
CA TYR A 198 -8.17 -17.03 9.68
C TYR A 198 -7.04 -17.58 8.77
N PRO A 199 -7.30 -18.55 7.86
CA PRO A 199 -6.26 -19.22 7.08
C PRO A 199 -5.49 -18.34 6.07
N LEU A 200 -6.00 -17.15 5.74
CA LEU A 200 -5.34 -16.18 4.83
C LEU A 200 -3.87 -15.94 5.21
N PHE A 201 -3.55 -15.85 6.50
CA PHE A 201 -2.20 -15.50 6.97
C PHE A 201 -1.13 -16.52 6.57
N ARG A 202 -1.51 -17.79 6.33
CA ARG A 202 -0.60 -18.82 5.80
C ARG A 202 -0.17 -18.57 4.35
N LYS A 203 -0.98 -17.83 3.59
CA LYS A 203 -0.69 -17.50 2.19
C LYS A 203 0.29 -16.33 2.06
N PHE A 204 0.60 -15.64 3.15
CA PHE A 204 1.45 -14.45 3.13
C PHE A 204 2.91 -14.74 2.76
N GLU A 205 3.44 -15.93 3.01
CA GLU A 205 4.79 -16.30 2.56
C GLU A 205 4.88 -16.28 1.02
N SER A 206 3.96 -16.97 0.34
CA SER A 206 3.89 -17.00 -1.12
C SER A 206 3.56 -15.63 -1.70
N TRP A 207 2.70 -14.86 -1.01
CA TRP A 207 2.39 -13.49 -1.37
C TRP A 207 3.66 -12.61 -1.36
N CYS A 208 4.45 -12.73 -0.30
CA CYS A 208 5.72 -11.99 -0.19
C CYS A 208 6.71 -12.31 -1.30
N GLN A 209 6.66 -13.52 -1.87
CA GLN A 209 7.50 -13.87 -3.02
C GLN A 209 7.10 -13.08 -4.27
N ASP A 210 5.80 -12.85 -4.50
CA ASP A 210 5.31 -12.02 -5.60
C ASP A 210 5.70 -10.55 -5.36
N GLU A 211 5.40 -9.98 -4.19
CA GLU A 211 5.78 -8.61 -3.81
C GLU A 211 7.28 -8.36 -3.96
N ASN A 212 8.09 -9.36 -3.61
CA ASN A 212 9.55 -9.23 -3.73
C ASN A 212 9.99 -9.14 -5.19
N ARG A 213 9.43 -9.98 -6.09
CA ARG A 213 9.73 -9.95 -7.53
C ARG A 213 9.26 -8.66 -8.17
N HIS A 214 8.04 -8.19 -7.84
CA HIS A 214 7.53 -6.90 -8.28
C HIS A 214 8.49 -5.77 -7.86
N GLY A 215 8.87 -5.74 -6.60
CA GLY A 215 9.80 -4.74 -6.09
C GLY A 215 11.20 -4.84 -6.70
N ASP A 216 11.69 -6.03 -7.04
CA ASP A 216 12.99 -6.19 -7.71
C ASP A 216 12.93 -5.73 -9.17
N PHE A 217 11.81 -5.94 -9.86
CA PHE A 217 11.56 -5.35 -11.17
C PHE A 217 11.61 -3.82 -11.12
N PHE A 218 10.89 -3.19 -10.19
CA PHE A 218 10.91 -1.73 -10.04
C PHE A 218 12.28 -1.21 -9.58
N LYS A 219 13.06 -1.98 -8.83
CA LYS A 219 14.46 -1.65 -8.49
C LYS A 219 15.34 -1.63 -9.74
N ALA A 220 15.24 -2.62 -10.62
CA ALA A 220 15.98 -2.67 -11.87
C ALA A 220 15.55 -1.52 -12.80
N LEU A 221 14.24 -1.26 -12.91
CA LEU A 221 13.70 -0.14 -13.67
C LEU A 221 14.17 1.22 -13.13
N LEU A 222 14.21 1.40 -11.81
CA LEU A 222 14.75 2.60 -11.17
C LEU A 222 16.23 2.79 -11.49
N ARG A 223 17.01 1.72 -11.46
CA ARG A 223 18.45 1.75 -11.77
C ARG A 223 18.74 2.09 -13.23
N SER A 224 17.85 1.70 -14.15
CA SER A 224 17.96 2.09 -15.55
C SER A 224 17.75 3.59 -15.78
N GLN A 225 17.25 4.33 -14.78
CA GLN A 225 16.95 5.76 -14.84
C GLN A 225 17.88 6.58 -13.93
N PRO A 226 19.14 6.90 -14.32
CA PRO A 226 20.09 7.58 -13.45
C PRO A 226 19.58 8.89 -12.85
N GLN A 227 18.71 9.60 -13.56
CA GLN A 227 18.09 10.85 -13.10
C GLN A 227 17.23 10.65 -11.83
N LEU A 228 16.80 9.43 -11.53
CA LEU A 228 15.96 9.13 -10.36
C LEU A 228 16.78 8.82 -9.09
N TRP A 229 18.10 8.63 -9.19
CA TRP A 229 18.90 8.31 -8.00
C TRP A 229 20.26 9.02 -7.94
N ASN A 230 20.78 9.56 -9.04
CA ASN A 230 22.15 10.07 -9.13
C ASN A 230 22.26 11.62 -9.22
N ASN A 231 21.37 12.35 -8.53
CA ASN A 231 21.47 13.81 -8.47
C ASN A 231 20.78 14.37 -7.21
N TRP A 232 20.99 15.68 -6.93
CA TRP A 232 20.43 16.31 -5.74
C TRP A 232 18.88 16.35 -5.72
N ARG A 233 18.22 16.49 -6.88
CA ARG A 233 16.76 16.47 -7.00
C ARG A 233 16.20 15.08 -6.65
N ALA A 234 16.86 14.03 -7.17
CA ALA A 234 16.52 12.66 -6.83
C ALA A 234 16.62 12.42 -5.32
N ARG A 235 17.66 12.94 -4.65
CA ARG A 235 17.82 12.83 -3.18
C ARG A 235 16.65 13.47 -2.43
N LEU A 236 16.06 14.56 -2.91
CA LEU A 236 14.87 15.18 -2.32
C LEU A 236 13.63 14.32 -2.56
N TRP A 237 13.42 13.80 -3.77
CA TRP A 237 12.29 12.94 -4.08
C TRP A 237 12.33 11.62 -3.32
N VAL A 238 13.49 10.97 -3.23
CA VAL A 238 13.68 9.75 -2.44
C VAL A 238 13.25 9.99 -0.97
N ARG A 239 13.71 11.10 -0.37
CA ARG A 239 13.30 11.45 1.01
C ARG A 239 11.79 11.67 1.13
N PHE A 240 11.21 12.35 0.15
CA PHE A 240 9.78 12.63 0.12
C PHE A 240 8.97 11.34 0.03
N PHE A 241 9.29 10.45 -0.92
CA PHE A 241 8.56 9.19 -1.11
C PHE A 241 8.73 8.24 0.08
N LEU A 242 9.95 8.10 0.62
CA LEU A 242 10.18 7.32 1.84
C LEU A 242 9.33 7.82 3.01
N LEU A 243 9.37 9.14 3.28
CA LEU A 243 8.58 9.72 4.36
C LEU A 243 7.08 9.55 4.14
N THR A 244 6.60 9.76 2.93
CA THR A 244 5.17 9.62 2.59
C THR A 244 4.70 8.18 2.82
N VAL A 245 5.46 7.19 2.36
CA VAL A 245 5.12 5.78 2.54
C VAL A 245 5.15 5.39 4.02
N PHE A 246 6.14 5.84 4.78
CA PHE A 246 6.24 5.53 6.21
C PHE A 246 5.17 6.24 7.04
N ALA A 247 4.86 7.49 6.72
CA ALA A 247 3.76 8.21 7.36
C ALA A 247 2.42 7.51 7.07
N THR A 248 2.12 7.18 5.82
CA THR A 248 0.89 6.46 5.44
C THR A 248 0.81 5.11 6.14
N HIS A 249 1.93 4.36 6.21
CA HIS A 249 1.95 3.10 6.95
C HIS A 249 1.64 3.29 8.43
N THR A 250 2.29 4.27 9.08
CA THR A 250 2.04 4.57 10.50
C THR A 250 0.58 4.90 10.75
N LEU A 251 -0.01 5.81 9.96
CA LEU A 251 -1.41 6.16 10.08
C LEU A 251 -2.32 4.93 9.93
N THR A 252 -2.04 4.07 8.94
CA THR A 252 -2.81 2.86 8.67
C THR A 252 -2.73 1.85 9.81
N VAL A 253 -1.53 1.63 10.39
CA VAL A 253 -1.34 0.68 11.49
C VAL A 253 -2.10 1.12 12.72
N PHE A 254 -2.02 2.40 13.09
CA PHE A 254 -2.70 2.91 14.28
C PHE A 254 -4.23 3.04 14.08
N GLU A 255 -4.70 3.35 12.88
CA GLU A 255 -6.14 3.29 12.56
C GLU A 255 -6.69 1.86 12.70
N ARG A 256 -5.85 0.84 12.43
CA ARG A 256 -6.20 -0.59 12.53
C ARG A 256 -5.62 -1.27 13.77
N ALA A 257 -5.33 -0.54 14.83
CA ALA A 257 -4.72 -1.09 16.03
C ALA A 257 -5.49 -2.29 16.59
N THR A 258 -6.83 -2.23 16.63
CA THR A 258 -7.71 -3.34 17.06
C THR A 258 -7.46 -4.60 16.24
N PHE A 259 -7.26 -4.50 14.91
CA PHE A 259 -6.95 -5.67 14.08
C PHE A 259 -5.62 -6.31 14.48
N TYR A 260 -4.54 -5.53 14.61
CA TYR A 260 -3.24 -6.08 15.00
C TYR A 260 -3.27 -6.70 16.39
N GLN A 261 -3.94 -6.06 17.35
CA GLN A 261 -4.12 -6.58 18.70
C GLN A 261 -4.92 -7.88 18.73
N SER A 262 -5.95 -8.02 17.89
CA SER A 262 -6.77 -9.25 17.82
C SER A 262 -5.99 -10.47 17.30
N ILE A 263 -4.88 -10.23 16.62
CA ILE A 263 -3.95 -11.27 16.16
C ILE A 263 -2.64 -11.29 16.99
N GLY A 264 -2.67 -10.74 18.21
CA GLY A 264 -1.55 -10.79 19.15
C GLY A 264 -0.33 -9.94 18.78
N ILE A 265 -0.46 -8.97 17.86
CA ILE A 265 0.62 -8.09 17.43
C ILE A 265 0.50 -6.73 18.10
N ASP A 266 1.57 -6.25 18.74
CA ASP A 266 1.65 -4.86 19.20
C ASP A 266 1.80 -3.89 18.00
N PRO A 267 0.86 -2.95 17.81
CA PRO A 267 0.86 -2.07 16.64
C PRO A 267 2.11 -1.18 16.56
N ARG A 268 2.66 -0.73 17.69
CA ARG A 268 3.81 0.16 17.73
C ARG A 268 5.09 -0.59 17.36
N GLU A 269 5.30 -1.76 17.91
CA GLU A 269 6.44 -2.61 17.58
C GLU A 269 6.41 -3.01 16.11
N TYR A 270 5.24 -3.43 15.62
CA TYR A 270 5.02 -3.79 14.24
C TYR A 270 5.31 -2.62 13.28
N ASN A 271 4.73 -1.44 13.54
CA ASN A 271 4.96 -0.23 12.76
C ASN A 271 6.46 0.10 12.67
N THR A 272 7.14 0.10 13.82
CA THR A 272 8.57 0.40 13.90
C THR A 272 9.37 -0.59 13.05
N ARG A 273 9.11 -1.88 13.19
CA ARG A 273 9.85 -2.93 12.49
C ARG A 273 9.62 -2.91 10.99
N VAL A 274 8.37 -2.79 10.53
CA VAL A 274 8.07 -2.67 9.09
C VAL A 274 8.81 -1.49 8.46
N ILE A 275 8.81 -0.32 9.12
CA ILE A 275 9.49 0.88 8.61
C ILE A 275 11.00 0.67 8.58
N GLN A 276 11.61 0.16 9.65
CA GLN A 276 13.05 -0.05 9.71
C GLN A 276 13.53 -1.03 8.63
N GLU A 277 12.85 -2.14 8.48
CA GLU A 277 13.21 -3.17 7.49
C GLU A 277 13.00 -2.66 6.05
N THR A 278 11.92 -1.92 5.80
CA THR A 278 11.68 -1.29 4.49
C THR A 278 12.75 -0.25 4.19
N ASN A 279 13.12 0.57 5.17
CA ASN A 279 14.16 1.59 5.04
C ASN A 279 15.53 0.96 4.74
N ASN A 280 15.89 -0.13 5.43
CA ASN A 280 17.10 -0.89 5.17
C ASN A 280 17.10 -1.54 3.77
N THR A 281 15.96 -2.07 3.34
CA THR A 281 15.78 -2.61 1.98
C THR A 281 15.95 -1.52 0.93
N ALA A 282 15.40 -0.33 1.18
CA ALA A 282 15.50 0.82 0.28
C ALA A 282 16.95 1.31 0.07
N ALA A 283 17.85 1.09 1.03
CA ALA A 283 19.28 1.38 0.89
C ALA A 283 19.95 0.65 -0.28
N ARG A 284 19.36 -0.45 -0.75
CA ARG A 284 19.86 -1.21 -1.92
C ARG A 284 19.54 -0.54 -3.26
N ALA A 285 18.53 0.32 -3.30
CA ALA A 285 18.08 1.01 -4.52
C ALA A 285 18.41 2.50 -4.51
N PHE A 286 18.28 3.14 -3.36
CA PHE A 286 18.41 4.59 -3.22
C PHE A 286 19.79 5.03 -2.71
N PRO A 287 20.20 6.29 -3.00
CA PRO A 287 21.48 6.84 -2.55
C PRO A 287 21.46 7.22 -1.06
N LEU A 288 20.28 7.30 -0.45
CA LEU A 288 20.09 7.64 0.95
C LEU A 288 18.82 6.97 1.49
N ILE A 289 18.76 6.88 2.82
CA ILE A 289 17.58 6.44 3.56
C ILE A 289 17.27 7.44 4.68
N LEU A 290 16.08 7.33 5.27
CA LEU A 290 15.71 8.16 6.41
C LEU A 290 16.44 7.69 7.69
N ASN A 291 16.75 8.62 8.56
CA ASN A 291 17.35 8.30 9.86
C ASN A 291 16.28 7.88 10.86
N THR A 292 15.87 6.61 10.77
CA THR A 292 14.87 6.01 11.66
C THR A 292 15.35 5.84 13.10
N ASN A 293 16.66 5.96 13.35
CA ASN A 293 17.23 5.91 14.71
C ASN A 293 17.19 7.28 15.42
N HIS A 294 16.79 8.34 14.71
CA HIS A 294 16.64 9.65 15.34
C HIS A 294 15.47 9.62 16.34
N PRO A 295 15.62 10.08 17.60
CA PRO A 295 14.62 9.91 18.66
C PRO A 295 13.26 10.54 18.32
N GLU A 296 13.27 11.60 17.51
CA GLU A 296 12.04 12.29 17.09
C GLU A 296 11.33 11.62 15.92
N PHE A 297 11.95 10.67 15.20
CA PHE A 297 11.40 10.13 13.97
C PHE A 297 10.04 9.45 14.19
N PHE A 298 10.00 8.38 14.98
CA PHE A 298 8.75 7.66 15.27
C PHE A 298 7.80 8.49 16.11
N ARG A 299 8.31 9.25 17.09
CA ARG A 299 7.48 10.12 17.93
C ARG A 299 6.63 11.09 17.10
N ARG A 300 7.22 11.69 16.04
CA ARG A 300 6.49 12.62 15.16
C ARG A 300 5.50 11.92 14.26
N LEU A 301 5.82 10.72 13.74
CA LEU A 301 4.88 9.93 12.94
C LEU A 301 3.69 9.46 13.78
N GLU A 302 3.91 8.99 15.00
CA GLU A 302 2.83 8.63 15.94
C GLU A 302 1.96 9.86 16.25
N LYS A 303 2.57 11.02 16.44
CA LYS A 303 1.80 12.26 16.64
C LYS A 303 0.94 12.62 15.44
N CYS A 304 1.41 12.41 14.21
CA CYS A 304 0.59 12.56 13.02
C CYS A 304 -0.59 11.59 13.05
N SER A 305 -0.40 10.36 13.50
CA SER A 305 -1.48 9.38 13.65
C SER A 305 -2.53 9.82 14.66
N ASP A 306 -2.15 10.26 15.86
CA ASP A 306 -3.07 10.79 16.87
C ASP A 306 -3.92 11.95 16.32
N LEU A 307 -3.28 12.84 15.56
CA LEU A 307 -3.95 13.99 14.96
C LEU A 307 -4.91 13.57 13.83
N ASN A 308 -4.53 12.54 13.06
CA ASN A 308 -5.40 11.97 12.01
C ASN A 308 -6.65 11.29 12.60
N LEU A 309 -6.51 10.56 13.71
CA LEU A 309 -7.67 9.97 14.40
C LEU A 309 -8.64 11.05 14.89
N LYS A 310 -8.12 12.15 15.45
CA LYS A 310 -8.97 13.32 15.81
C LYS A 310 -9.66 13.96 14.61
N LEU A 311 -8.99 14.01 13.45
CA LEU A 311 -9.62 14.48 12.20
C LEU A 311 -10.77 13.58 11.77
N ALA A 312 -10.62 12.26 11.91
CA ALA A 312 -11.66 11.28 11.61
C ALA A 312 -12.88 11.44 12.56
N GLU A 313 -12.65 11.65 13.85
CA GLU A 313 -13.70 11.93 14.84
C GLU A 313 -14.51 13.18 14.48
N ILE A 314 -13.84 14.30 14.07
CA ILE A 314 -14.51 15.51 13.64
C ILE A 314 -15.34 15.29 12.37
N ASN A 315 -14.85 14.44 11.43
CA ASN A 315 -15.60 14.10 10.22
C ASN A 315 -16.91 13.37 10.54
N ASN A 316 -16.84 12.44 11.49
CA ASN A 316 -17.94 11.55 11.86
C ASN A 316 -18.92 12.21 12.88
N SER A 317 -18.56 13.35 13.49
CA SER A 317 -19.42 14.03 14.43
C SER A 317 -20.64 14.65 13.71
N ASP A 318 -21.84 14.38 14.23
CA ASP A 318 -23.06 15.05 13.79
C ASP A 318 -22.99 16.53 14.11
N ALA A 319 -23.22 17.35 13.10
CA ALA A 319 -23.15 18.79 13.28
C ALA A 319 -24.50 19.35 13.75
N TYR A 320 -24.51 19.85 14.95
CA TYR A 320 -25.64 20.67 15.45
C TYR A 320 -25.66 22.01 14.73
N GLY A 321 -26.75 22.29 14.05
CA GLY A 321 -27.01 23.60 13.38
C GLY A 321 -26.93 23.50 11.85
N GLY A 322 -27.48 24.50 11.15
CA GLY A 322 -27.60 24.50 9.69
C GLY A 322 -26.30 24.18 8.96
N LYS A 323 -26.41 23.57 7.78
CA LYS A 323 -25.28 22.98 6.99
C LYS A 323 -24.04 23.89 6.85
N LEU A 324 -24.26 25.20 6.65
CA LEU A 324 -23.16 26.18 6.48
C LEU A 324 -22.39 26.43 7.79
N ARG A 325 -23.11 26.61 8.91
CA ARG A 325 -22.48 26.80 10.23
C ARG A 325 -21.66 25.59 10.66
N SER A 326 -22.20 24.40 10.43
CA SER A 326 -21.53 23.15 10.64
C SER A 326 -20.24 23.03 9.83
N LEU A 327 -20.27 23.39 8.54
CA LEU A 327 -19.10 23.36 7.66
C LEU A 327 -17.99 24.29 8.17
N VAL A 328 -18.34 25.53 8.55
CA VAL A 328 -17.36 26.51 9.07
C VAL A 328 -16.74 26.03 10.37
N VAL A 329 -17.54 25.52 11.32
CA VAL A 329 -17.03 25.01 12.60
C VAL A 329 -16.08 23.82 12.38
N LYS A 330 -16.49 22.85 11.57
CA LYS A 330 -15.62 21.69 11.23
C LYS A 330 -14.33 22.15 10.54
N LEU A 331 -14.38 23.12 9.65
CA LEU A 331 -13.19 23.65 8.98
C LEU A 331 -12.23 24.32 9.99
N CYS A 332 -12.74 25.17 10.88
CA CYS A 332 -11.94 25.80 11.93
C CYS A 332 -11.27 24.79 12.88
N GLN A 333 -11.94 23.68 13.17
CA GLN A 333 -11.35 22.60 14.00
C GLN A 333 -10.30 21.78 13.26
N LYS A 334 -10.49 21.54 11.95
CA LYS A 334 -9.56 20.71 11.15
C LYS A 334 -8.28 21.44 10.75
N LEU A 335 -8.35 22.72 10.40
CA LEU A 335 -7.17 23.46 9.92
C LEU A 335 -5.97 23.42 10.88
N PRO A 336 -6.11 23.63 12.20
CA PRO A 336 -4.98 23.52 13.12
C PRO A 336 -4.39 22.12 13.18
N LEU A 337 -5.22 21.08 13.11
CA LEU A 337 -4.77 19.68 13.13
C LEU A 337 -3.98 19.35 11.86
N ILE A 338 -4.50 19.75 10.70
CA ILE A 338 -3.81 19.57 9.41
C ILE A 338 -2.47 20.34 9.41
N ALA A 339 -2.46 21.59 9.87
CA ALA A 339 -1.23 22.38 9.96
C ALA A 339 -0.20 21.72 10.88
N SER A 340 -0.64 21.13 12.00
CA SER A 340 0.22 20.40 12.92
C SER A 340 0.78 19.11 12.28
N ILE A 341 -0.03 18.34 11.56
CA ILE A 341 0.43 17.15 10.81
C ILE A 341 1.51 17.56 9.81
N VAL A 342 1.23 18.57 8.99
CA VAL A 342 2.19 19.08 7.99
C VAL A 342 3.47 19.54 8.68
N GLY A 343 3.38 20.25 9.82
CA GLY A 343 4.52 20.70 10.62
C GLY A 343 5.39 19.54 11.10
N HIS A 344 4.79 18.48 11.66
CA HIS A 344 5.51 17.28 12.09
C HIS A 344 6.16 16.53 10.90
N LEU A 345 5.48 16.40 9.77
CA LEU A 345 6.05 15.78 8.58
C LEU A 345 7.22 16.59 8.02
N LEU A 346 7.12 17.91 7.95
CA LEU A 346 8.21 18.79 7.51
C LEU A 346 9.42 18.69 8.44
N GLN A 347 9.20 18.74 9.77
CA GLN A 347 10.28 18.55 10.73
C GLN A 347 10.94 17.18 10.62
N THR A 348 10.18 16.13 10.32
CA THR A 348 10.71 14.77 10.09
C THR A 348 11.49 14.71 8.78
N TYR A 349 10.99 15.35 7.73
CA TYR A 349 11.70 15.49 6.46
C TYR A 349 13.05 16.20 6.61
N LEU A 350 13.17 17.16 7.51
CA LEU A 350 14.41 17.91 7.77
C LEU A 350 15.44 17.14 8.61
N ILE A 351 15.09 16.02 9.23
CA ILE A 351 16.08 15.15 9.91
C ILE A 351 17.13 14.73 8.88
N LYS A 352 18.42 14.90 9.21
CA LYS A 352 19.52 14.54 8.32
C LYS A 352 19.42 13.06 7.90
N PRO A 353 19.33 12.74 6.59
CA PRO A 353 19.28 11.36 6.14
C PRO A 353 20.61 10.64 6.34
N VAL A 354 20.59 9.32 6.21
CA VAL A 354 21.78 8.48 6.24
C VAL A 354 22.14 8.13 4.79
N ASP A 355 23.42 8.26 4.44
CA ASP A 355 23.92 7.83 3.13
C ASP A 355 23.89 6.30 3.04
N ALA A 356 23.29 5.76 1.97
CA ALA A 356 23.15 4.32 1.81
C ALA A 356 24.50 3.60 1.60
N GLU A 357 25.51 4.28 1.07
CA GLU A 357 26.86 3.72 0.90
C GLU A 357 27.52 3.39 2.25
N SER A 358 27.26 4.20 3.28
CA SER A 358 27.80 3.94 4.62
C SER A 358 27.27 2.65 5.25
N LEU A 359 26.12 2.16 4.78
CA LEU A 359 25.52 0.90 5.27
C LEU A 359 25.97 -0.32 4.45
N ARG A 360 26.34 -0.13 3.18
CA ARG A 360 26.83 -1.22 2.32
C ARG A 360 28.24 -1.69 2.69
N GLY A 361 29.03 -0.82 3.31
CA GLY A 361 30.41 -1.10 3.79
C GLY A 361 30.50 -1.85 5.11
N THR A 362 29.39 -2.08 5.83
CA THR A 362 29.37 -2.75 7.14
C THR A 362 28.90 -4.22 7.09
N VAL A 363 28.61 -4.72 5.92
CA VAL A 363 28.27 -6.15 5.71
C VAL A 363 29.47 -6.83 5.05
N HIS A 364 30.44 -7.22 5.85
CA HIS A 364 31.48 -8.19 5.53
C HIS A 364 31.37 -9.38 6.47
#